data_bc142c24dd9332e1603f6a29b683d852
#
_entry.id   bc142c24dd9332e1603f6a29b683d852
#
_cell.length_a   1.000
_cell.length_b   1.000
_cell.length_c   1.000
_cell.angle_alpha   90.00
_cell.angle_beta   90.00
_cell.angle_gamma   90.00
#
_symmetry.space_group_name_H-M   'P 1'
#
loop_
_entity.id
_entity.type
_entity.pdbx_description
1 polymer ?
#
loop_
_entity_poly.entity_id
_entity_poly.type
_entity_poly.pdbx_seq_one_letter_code
_entity_poly.pdbx_strand_id
1 'polypeptide(L)'
;MRWLAGLLLFWAVPAAAVTCEDVIYQGYSYTACTVDVASENLSLFHKDTEGAVIGSFGGIEELPDVDSLAFAMNAGMYHDDRSPVGHYVEDGVETMRVIPNAGPGNFGLLPNGVFCINDDSAQVYETLDYVDRAPTCRDATQSGPMLVIDGALHSRFLVNSTSRFVRNGVGTSADGATAVFVISNDGVTFHEFGSFFRDYLELPNALYFDGKVSRLFARAQGRSDFGFQSLGPMVAVTE
;
A
#
# COMPACT_ATOMS: atom_id res chain seq x y z
N MET A 1 -44.55 6.41 -43.57
CA MET A 1 -44.04 6.39 -42.17
C MET A 1 -42.62 5.90 -42.20
N ARG A 2 -41.65 6.79 -41.99
CA ARG A 2 -40.19 6.45 -41.95
C ARG A 2 -39.78 6.39 -40.46
N TRP A 3 -39.43 5.20 -40.01
CA TRP A 3 -38.89 4.97 -38.67
C TRP A 3 -37.42 5.37 -38.66
N LEU A 4 -37.06 6.42 -37.92
CA LEU A 4 -35.67 6.76 -37.60
C LEU A 4 -35.25 5.91 -36.41
N ALA A 5 -34.43 4.91 -36.63
CA ALA A 5 -33.75 4.17 -35.57
C ALA A 5 -32.59 5.04 -35.06
N GLY A 6 -32.76 5.58 -33.83
CA GLY A 6 -31.71 6.30 -33.13
C GLY A 6 -30.64 5.33 -32.67
N LEU A 7 -29.42 5.47 -33.18
CA LEU A 7 -28.24 4.75 -32.70
C LEU A 7 -27.78 5.37 -31.38
N LEU A 8 -28.02 4.67 -30.29
CA LEU A 8 -27.44 5.03 -28.96
C LEU A 8 -25.97 4.60 -28.98
N LEU A 9 -25.07 5.55 -29.14
CA LEU A 9 -23.64 5.37 -28.90
C LEU A 9 -23.39 5.29 -27.38
N PHE A 10 -23.16 4.08 -26.85
CA PHE A 10 -22.60 3.88 -25.54
C PHE A 10 -21.11 4.28 -25.59
N TRP A 11 -20.78 5.38 -24.93
CA TRP A 11 -19.39 5.71 -24.65
C TRP A 11 -18.96 4.78 -23.51
N ALA A 12 -18.11 3.80 -23.80
CA ALA A 12 -17.39 3.06 -22.77
C ALA A 12 -16.44 4.07 -22.08
N VAL A 13 -16.70 4.38 -20.82
CA VAL A 13 -15.73 5.07 -19.97
C VAL A 13 -14.60 4.05 -19.81
N PRO A 14 -13.33 4.38 -20.15
CA PRO A 14 -12.24 3.48 -19.85
C PRO A 14 -12.22 3.26 -18.31
N ALA A 15 -12.17 2.00 -17.88
CA ALA A 15 -11.89 1.69 -16.49
C ALA A 15 -10.59 2.42 -16.12
N ALA A 16 -10.58 3.13 -15.00
CA ALA A 16 -9.36 3.78 -14.52
C ALA A 16 -8.38 2.68 -14.14
N ALA A 17 -7.34 2.48 -14.92
CA ALA A 17 -6.27 1.54 -14.60
C ALA A 17 -5.32 2.20 -13.58
N VAL A 18 -4.69 1.39 -12.70
CA VAL A 18 -3.63 1.87 -11.80
C VAL A 18 -2.63 2.72 -12.59
N THR A 19 -2.45 3.96 -12.17
CA THR A 19 -1.51 4.88 -12.81
C THR A 19 -0.23 4.97 -11.99
N CYS A 20 0.89 4.53 -12.56
CA CYS A 20 2.21 4.67 -11.94
C CYS A 20 3.05 5.68 -12.70
N GLU A 21 3.76 6.55 -11.98
CA GLU A 21 4.66 7.55 -12.56
C GLU A 21 5.97 7.65 -11.77
N ASP A 22 7.06 7.95 -12.49
CA ASP A 22 8.34 8.26 -11.88
C ASP A 22 8.45 9.76 -11.63
N VAL A 23 8.79 10.12 -10.41
CA VAL A 23 8.84 11.50 -9.93
C VAL A 23 10.21 11.81 -9.34
N ILE A 24 10.77 12.97 -9.67
CA ILE A 24 11.94 13.51 -9.00
C ILE A 24 11.49 14.58 -7.99
N TYR A 25 11.73 14.34 -6.72
CA TYR A 25 11.43 15.29 -5.65
C TYR A 25 12.65 15.49 -4.75
N GLN A 26 13.06 16.74 -4.53
CA GLN A 26 14.26 17.12 -3.76
C GLN A 26 15.54 16.38 -4.19
N GLY A 27 15.66 16.03 -5.47
CA GLY A 27 16.82 15.36 -6.04
C GLY A 27 16.83 13.84 -5.91
N TYR A 28 15.77 13.23 -5.37
CA TYR A 28 15.57 11.77 -5.27
C TYR A 28 14.46 11.30 -6.20
N SER A 29 14.63 10.09 -6.73
CA SER A 29 13.65 9.44 -7.60
C SER A 29 12.71 8.56 -6.80
N TYR A 30 11.41 8.67 -7.12
CA TYR A 30 10.33 7.87 -6.56
C TYR A 30 9.47 7.32 -7.69
N THR A 31 8.85 6.17 -7.48
CA THR A 31 7.73 5.68 -8.30
C THR A 31 6.49 5.73 -7.43
N ALA A 32 5.48 6.47 -7.87
CA ALA A 32 4.18 6.61 -7.21
C ALA A 32 3.10 5.94 -8.07
N CYS A 33 2.34 5.03 -7.47
CA CYS A 33 1.22 4.32 -8.11
C CYS A 33 -0.08 4.73 -7.43
N THR A 34 -0.97 5.36 -8.18
CA THR A 34 -2.27 5.85 -7.72
C THR A 34 -3.36 4.84 -8.07
N VAL A 35 -4.16 4.50 -7.08
CA VAL A 35 -5.30 3.56 -7.16
C VAL A 35 -6.58 4.32 -6.82
N ASP A 36 -7.57 4.28 -7.70
CA ASP A 36 -8.96 4.65 -7.41
C ASP A 36 -9.64 3.44 -6.78
N VAL A 37 -9.89 3.52 -5.46
CA VAL A 37 -10.29 2.33 -4.68
C VAL A 37 -11.66 1.79 -5.09
N ALA A 38 -12.57 2.65 -5.54
CA ALA A 38 -13.93 2.23 -5.93
C ALA A 38 -13.98 1.55 -7.31
N SER A 39 -12.97 1.76 -8.15
CA SER A 39 -12.91 1.20 -9.51
C SER A 39 -11.92 0.05 -9.69
N GLU A 40 -11.03 -0.16 -8.72
CA GLU A 40 -9.94 -1.12 -8.78
C GLU A 40 -10.10 -2.21 -7.72
N ASN A 41 -9.77 -3.46 -8.06
CA ASN A 41 -9.78 -4.57 -7.10
C ASN A 41 -8.51 -4.58 -6.24
N LEU A 42 -8.45 -3.65 -5.27
CA LEU A 42 -7.33 -3.50 -4.33
C LEU A 42 -7.51 -4.46 -3.16
N SER A 43 -6.57 -5.39 -2.94
CA SER A 43 -6.66 -6.41 -1.89
C SER A 43 -5.29 -6.74 -1.29
N LEU A 44 -5.29 -7.39 -0.13
CA LEU A 44 -4.11 -8.00 0.48
C LEU A 44 -3.99 -9.47 0.08
N PHE A 45 -2.75 -9.96 0.01
CA PHE A 45 -2.42 -11.32 -0.34
C PHE A 45 -1.28 -11.83 0.56
N HIS A 46 -1.47 -12.95 1.23
CA HIS A 46 -0.44 -13.57 2.07
C HIS A 46 -0.31 -15.08 1.83
N LYS A 47 -1.44 -15.80 1.89
CA LYS A 47 -1.47 -17.25 1.74
C LYS A 47 -2.44 -17.67 0.65
N ASP A 48 -2.13 -18.75 -0.03
CA ASP A 48 -3.06 -19.40 -0.95
C ASP A 48 -4.17 -20.18 -0.21
N THR A 49 -5.05 -20.80 -0.97
CA THR A 49 -6.19 -21.59 -0.45
C THR A 49 -5.75 -22.85 0.30
N GLU A 50 -4.51 -23.31 0.14
CA GLU A 50 -3.93 -24.44 0.85
C GLU A 50 -3.20 -24.01 2.13
N GLY A 51 -3.08 -22.69 2.36
CA GLY A 51 -2.40 -22.09 3.51
C GLY A 51 -0.89 -21.93 3.33
N ALA A 52 -0.36 -22.16 2.12
CA ALA A 52 1.04 -21.89 1.81
C ALA A 52 1.27 -20.40 1.55
N VAL A 53 2.45 -19.88 1.93
CA VAL A 53 2.81 -18.49 1.68
C VAL A 53 3.00 -18.27 0.17
N ILE A 54 2.26 -17.32 -0.41
CA ILE A 54 2.33 -16.94 -1.84
C ILE A 54 3.74 -16.45 -2.19
N GLY A 55 4.29 -15.53 -1.41
CA GLY A 55 5.70 -15.18 -1.36
C GLY A 55 6.28 -14.41 -2.55
N SER A 56 5.53 -14.18 -3.62
CA SER A 56 5.99 -13.43 -4.80
C SER A 56 4.82 -12.82 -5.57
N PHE A 57 5.08 -11.80 -6.39
CA PHE A 57 4.06 -11.22 -7.27
C PHE A 57 3.57 -12.23 -8.31
N GLY A 58 4.48 -13.04 -8.87
CA GLY A 58 4.09 -14.14 -9.77
C GLY A 58 3.20 -15.18 -9.09
N GLY A 59 3.39 -15.43 -7.79
CA GLY A 59 2.51 -16.31 -7.04
C GLY A 59 1.08 -15.78 -6.89
N ILE A 60 0.86 -14.45 -6.92
CA ILE A 60 -0.48 -13.86 -6.98
C ILE A 60 -1.12 -14.16 -8.35
N GLU A 61 -0.36 -14.03 -9.45
CA GLU A 61 -0.86 -14.33 -10.80
C GLU A 61 -1.17 -15.82 -11.03
N GLU A 62 -0.65 -16.72 -10.16
CA GLU A 62 -0.94 -18.16 -10.20
C GLU A 62 -2.21 -18.55 -9.41
N LEU A 63 -2.84 -17.60 -8.69
CA LEU A 63 -4.09 -17.86 -7.96
C LEU A 63 -5.25 -18.08 -8.92
N PRO A 64 -6.20 -19.01 -8.62
CA PRO A 64 -7.27 -19.40 -9.54
C PRO A 64 -8.21 -18.26 -9.95
N ASP A 65 -8.39 -17.28 -9.09
CA ASP A 65 -9.37 -16.18 -9.26
C ASP A 65 -8.68 -14.86 -9.70
N VAL A 66 -7.44 -14.92 -10.18
CA VAL A 66 -6.66 -13.78 -10.66
C VAL A 66 -6.36 -13.97 -12.14
N ASP A 67 -6.98 -13.14 -12.99
CA ASP A 67 -6.73 -13.16 -14.43
C ASP A 67 -5.41 -12.46 -14.76
N SER A 68 -5.15 -11.33 -14.12
CA SER A 68 -3.91 -10.58 -14.29
C SER A 68 -3.60 -9.66 -13.11
N LEU A 69 -2.35 -9.23 -13.00
CA LEU A 69 -1.85 -8.33 -11.97
C LEU A 69 -1.51 -6.98 -12.60
N ALA A 70 -2.22 -5.91 -12.21
CA ALA A 70 -1.93 -4.55 -12.66
C ALA A 70 -0.81 -3.90 -11.84
N PHE A 71 -0.88 -4.08 -10.51
CA PHE A 71 0.04 -3.51 -9.53
C PHE A 71 0.24 -4.47 -8.37
N ALA A 72 1.43 -4.52 -7.78
CA ALA A 72 1.67 -5.14 -6.48
C ALA A 72 2.87 -4.53 -5.76
N MET A 73 2.83 -4.55 -4.43
CA MET A 73 3.91 -4.10 -3.54
C MET A 73 3.93 -4.98 -2.28
N ASN A 74 5.11 -5.19 -1.67
CA ASN A 74 5.10 -5.75 -0.32
C ASN A 74 4.41 -4.79 0.65
N ALA A 75 3.56 -5.34 1.52
CA ALA A 75 2.76 -4.60 2.48
C ALA A 75 3.44 -4.50 3.86
N GLY A 76 2.69 -4.64 4.96
CA GLY A 76 3.19 -4.52 6.32
C GLY A 76 4.32 -5.49 6.67
N MET A 77 5.08 -5.15 7.70
CA MET A 77 6.24 -5.92 8.16
C MET A 77 5.87 -7.35 8.57
N TYR A 78 6.80 -8.27 8.36
CA TYR A 78 6.62 -9.69 8.62
C TYR A 78 7.87 -10.32 9.26
N HIS A 79 7.66 -11.44 9.94
CA HIS A 79 8.72 -12.27 10.54
C HIS A 79 9.49 -13.11 9.51
N ASP A 80 10.55 -13.79 9.94
CA ASP A 80 11.34 -14.65 9.07
C ASP A 80 10.55 -15.82 8.45
N ASP A 81 9.47 -16.25 9.13
CA ASP A 81 8.51 -17.25 8.64
C ASP A 81 7.43 -16.67 7.73
N ARG A 82 7.51 -15.39 7.40
CA ARG A 82 6.58 -14.59 6.58
C ARG A 82 5.25 -14.26 7.25
N SER A 83 5.04 -14.62 8.51
CA SER A 83 3.84 -14.20 9.26
C SER A 83 3.84 -12.69 9.53
N PRO A 84 2.67 -12.01 9.51
CA PRO A 84 2.57 -10.58 9.84
C PRO A 84 3.05 -10.26 11.24
N VAL A 85 3.81 -9.15 11.42
CA VAL A 85 4.24 -8.66 12.74
C VAL A 85 3.08 -8.05 13.51
N GLY A 86 2.20 -7.31 12.85
CA GLY A 86 1.06 -6.62 13.42
C GLY A 86 -0.26 -7.06 12.81
N HIS A 87 -1.30 -6.26 13.08
CA HIS A 87 -2.65 -6.53 12.60
C HIS A 87 -2.70 -6.93 11.14
N TYR A 88 -3.41 -8.02 10.88
CA TYR A 88 -3.62 -8.52 9.54
C TYR A 88 -5.01 -9.14 9.39
N VAL A 89 -5.77 -8.58 8.47
CA VAL A 89 -7.07 -9.05 8.02
C VAL A 89 -6.99 -9.24 6.52
N GLU A 90 -7.44 -10.37 6.02
CA GLU A 90 -7.54 -10.70 4.60
C GLU A 90 -8.91 -11.29 4.36
N ASP A 91 -9.66 -10.70 3.44
CA ASP A 91 -11.03 -11.10 3.10
C ASP A 91 -11.95 -11.24 4.34
N GLY A 92 -11.87 -10.27 5.25
CA GLY A 92 -12.64 -10.23 6.51
C GLY A 92 -12.16 -11.17 7.61
N VAL A 93 -11.09 -11.95 7.38
CA VAL A 93 -10.55 -12.90 8.36
C VAL A 93 -9.32 -12.33 9.06
N GLU A 94 -9.44 -12.04 10.36
CA GLU A 94 -8.30 -11.62 11.18
C GLU A 94 -7.38 -12.80 11.49
N THR A 95 -6.13 -12.72 11.09
CA THR A 95 -5.11 -13.74 11.39
C THR A 95 -4.05 -13.24 12.38
N MET A 96 -3.92 -11.91 12.54
CA MET A 96 -3.06 -11.29 13.56
C MET A 96 -3.75 -10.06 14.15
N ARG A 97 -3.74 -9.97 15.48
CA ARG A 97 -4.35 -8.86 16.23
C ARG A 97 -3.57 -7.56 16.09
N VAL A 98 -4.22 -6.44 16.42
CA VAL A 98 -3.56 -5.13 16.54
C VAL A 98 -2.50 -5.13 17.65
N ILE A 99 -1.35 -4.48 17.38
CA ILE A 99 -0.26 -4.26 18.32
C ILE A 99 -0.17 -2.75 18.63
N PRO A 100 -0.80 -2.27 19.72
CA PRO A 100 -0.83 -0.84 20.04
C PRO A 100 0.40 -0.35 20.82
N ASN A 101 1.28 -1.25 21.26
CA ASN A 101 2.39 -0.93 22.15
C ASN A 101 3.67 -0.63 21.36
N ALA A 102 4.52 0.24 21.95
CA ALA A 102 5.87 0.42 21.45
C ALA A 102 6.68 -0.88 21.53
N GLY A 103 7.59 -1.04 20.57
CA GLY A 103 8.44 -2.22 20.44
C GLY A 103 9.77 -1.91 19.75
N PRO A 104 10.55 -2.93 19.42
CA PRO A 104 11.82 -2.75 18.73
C PRO A 104 11.62 -2.36 17.26
N GLY A 105 12.67 -1.77 16.67
CA GLY A 105 12.73 -1.46 15.25
C GLY A 105 11.76 -0.38 14.78
N ASN A 106 11.57 -0.33 13.49
CA ASN A 106 10.70 0.66 12.85
C ASN A 106 9.22 0.43 13.18
N PHE A 107 8.79 -0.84 13.26
CA PHE A 107 7.41 -1.19 13.63
C PHE A 107 7.02 -0.62 14.99
N GLY A 108 7.91 -0.72 15.97
CA GLY A 108 7.67 -0.23 17.35
C GLY A 108 7.92 1.26 17.55
N LEU A 109 8.31 2.01 16.51
CA LEU A 109 8.46 3.47 16.57
C LEU A 109 7.09 4.12 16.47
N LEU A 110 6.46 4.39 17.62
CA LEU A 110 5.13 4.99 17.70
C LEU A 110 5.14 6.50 17.37
N PRO A 111 4.05 7.00 16.70
CA PRO A 111 2.90 6.22 16.27
C PRO A 111 3.19 5.36 15.03
N ASN A 112 2.72 4.12 15.07
CA ASN A 112 2.59 3.25 13.93
C ASN A 112 1.14 3.26 13.43
N GLY A 113 0.81 2.56 12.35
CA GLY A 113 -0.51 2.69 11.74
C GLY A 113 -1.05 1.40 11.13
N VAL A 114 -2.32 1.44 10.78
CA VAL A 114 -3.06 0.40 10.08
C VAL A 114 -3.56 0.95 8.75
N PHE A 115 -3.25 0.27 7.67
CA PHE A 115 -3.87 0.48 6.37
C PHE A 115 -5.07 -0.44 6.24
N CYS A 116 -6.26 0.13 6.14
CA CYS A 116 -7.56 -0.54 6.07
C CYS A 116 -8.15 -0.35 4.67
N ILE A 117 -8.62 -1.42 4.05
CA ILE A 117 -9.18 -1.45 2.70
C ILE A 117 -10.60 -2.01 2.78
N ASN A 118 -11.54 -1.36 2.10
CA ASN A 118 -12.89 -1.82 1.81
C ASN A 118 -13.14 -1.70 0.29
N ASP A 119 -14.32 -2.10 -0.17
CA ASP A 119 -14.65 -2.16 -1.61
C ASP A 119 -14.64 -0.80 -2.30
N ASP A 120 -14.94 0.28 -1.55
CA ASP A 120 -15.07 1.64 -2.07
C ASP A 120 -14.17 2.67 -1.37
N SER A 121 -13.36 2.23 -0.41
CA SER A 121 -12.54 3.14 0.38
C SER A 121 -11.30 2.47 0.97
N ALA A 122 -10.22 3.24 1.07
CA ALA A 122 -9.01 2.84 1.79
C ALA A 122 -8.52 3.97 2.69
N GLN A 123 -8.14 3.64 3.92
CA GLN A 123 -7.72 4.62 4.92
C GLN A 123 -6.46 4.16 5.67
N VAL A 124 -5.56 5.09 5.88
CA VAL A 124 -4.45 4.92 6.83
C VAL A 124 -4.85 5.55 8.15
N TYR A 125 -4.92 4.74 9.20
CA TYR A 125 -5.20 5.16 10.56
C TYR A 125 -3.95 5.12 11.43
N GLU A 126 -3.81 6.06 12.37
CA GLU A 126 -2.93 5.86 13.52
C GLU A 126 -3.47 4.70 14.37
N THR A 127 -2.58 3.87 14.95
CA THR A 127 -3.00 2.61 15.57
C THR A 127 -3.95 2.79 16.76
N LEU A 128 -3.75 3.81 17.60
CA LEU A 128 -4.64 4.02 18.75
C LEU A 128 -5.99 4.59 18.30
N ASP A 129 -6.01 5.45 17.28
CA ASP A 129 -7.23 5.94 16.65
C ASP A 129 -7.99 4.78 15.99
N TYR A 130 -7.29 3.85 15.32
CA TYR A 130 -7.87 2.62 14.76
C TYR A 130 -8.54 1.76 15.85
N VAL A 131 -7.88 1.57 16.99
CA VAL A 131 -8.43 0.79 18.12
C VAL A 131 -9.65 1.46 18.72
N ASP A 132 -9.63 2.79 18.87
CA ASP A 132 -10.75 3.56 19.44
C ASP A 132 -11.97 3.57 18.52
N ARG A 133 -11.76 3.79 17.22
CA ARG A 133 -12.84 3.80 16.20
C ARG A 133 -13.37 2.41 15.87
N ALA A 134 -12.53 1.40 16.00
CA ALA A 134 -12.83 0.00 15.62
C ALA A 134 -13.52 -0.14 14.25
N PRO A 135 -12.95 0.42 13.16
CA PRO A 135 -13.55 0.33 11.84
C PRO A 135 -13.60 -1.12 11.37
N THR A 136 -14.61 -1.44 10.55
CA THR A 136 -14.61 -2.71 9.82
C THR A 136 -13.75 -2.54 8.58
N CYS A 137 -12.80 -3.48 8.38
CA CYS A 137 -11.98 -3.56 7.19
C CYS A 137 -12.19 -4.91 6.52
N ARG A 138 -12.35 -4.94 5.20
CA ARG A 138 -12.27 -6.17 4.42
C ARG A 138 -10.84 -6.71 4.48
N ASP A 139 -9.87 -5.82 4.25
CA ASP A 139 -8.45 -6.12 4.40
C ASP A 139 -7.79 -5.08 5.31
N ALA A 140 -6.83 -5.49 6.13
CA ALA A 140 -6.05 -4.57 6.95
C ALA A 140 -4.62 -5.08 7.17
N THR A 141 -3.65 -4.17 7.16
CA THR A 141 -2.27 -4.47 7.51
C THR A 141 -1.67 -3.38 8.38
N GLN A 142 -1.07 -3.79 9.50
CA GLN A 142 -0.35 -2.88 10.39
C GLN A 142 1.13 -2.83 10.04
N SER A 143 1.68 -1.63 10.06
CA SER A 143 3.12 -1.41 9.90
C SER A 143 3.57 -0.13 10.61
N GLY A 144 4.82 0.28 10.42
CA GLY A 144 5.30 1.51 11.04
C GLY A 144 6.75 1.87 10.75
N PRO A 145 7.06 3.14 11.02
CA PRO A 145 6.20 4.17 11.63
C PRO A 145 5.17 4.78 10.67
N MET A 146 4.21 5.53 11.20
CA MET A 146 3.47 6.51 10.38
C MET A 146 4.46 7.50 9.78
N LEU A 147 4.25 7.88 8.53
CA LEU A 147 5.07 8.90 7.83
C LEU A 147 4.47 10.29 7.98
N VAL A 148 3.16 10.38 7.76
CA VAL A 148 2.34 11.58 7.91
C VAL A 148 1.13 11.23 8.78
N ILE A 149 0.80 12.11 9.71
CA ILE A 149 -0.32 11.98 10.65
C ILE A 149 -1.06 13.31 10.63
N ASP A 150 -2.31 13.33 10.15
CA ASP A 150 -3.15 14.53 10.03
C ASP A 150 -2.41 15.73 9.39
N GLY A 151 -1.67 15.46 8.32
CA GLY A 151 -0.88 16.45 7.59
C GLY A 151 0.47 16.82 8.22
N ALA A 152 0.83 16.26 9.36
CA ALA A 152 2.11 16.50 10.02
C ALA A 152 3.08 15.32 9.84
N LEU A 153 4.38 15.61 9.63
CA LEU A 153 5.41 14.58 9.66
C LEU A 153 5.53 13.96 11.06
N HIS A 154 5.85 12.69 11.11
CA HIS A 154 6.18 12.01 12.35
C HIS A 154 7.27 12.78 13.11
N SER A 155 6.98 13.16 14.38
CA SER A 155 7.79 14.10 15.17
C SER A 155 9.22 13.64 15.47
N ARG A 156 9.52 12.35 15.32
CA ARG A 156 10.86 11.78 15.53
C ARG A 156 11.74 11.74 14.29
N PHE A 157 11.25 12.17 13.14
CA PHE A 157 12.05 12.17 11.92
C PHE A 157 13.07 13.31 11.93
N LEU A 158 14.34 12.94 11.79
CA LEU A 158 15.45 13.88 11.80
C LEU A 158 15.74 14.35 10.38
N VAL A 159 15.74 15.66 10.18
CA VAL A 159 16.07 16.30 8.88
C VAL A 159 17.46 15.88 8.36
N ASN A 160 18.42 15.76 9.27
CA ASN A 160 19.81 15.43 8.97
C ASN A 160 20.17 13.97 9.28
N SER A 161 19.20 13.06 9.22
CA SER A 161 19.43 11.62 9.37
C SER A 161 20.39 11.10 8.28
N THR A 162 21.24 10.15 8.63
CA THR A 162 22.10 9.42 7.69
C THR A 162 21.60 8.03 7.35
N SER A 163 20.48 7.61 7.97
CA SER A 163 19.87 6.28 7.77
C SER A 163 19.07 6.26 6.47
N ARG A 164 19.71 5.83 5.39
CA ARG A 164 19.15 5.80 4.04
C ARG A 164 18.90 4.39 3.55
N PHE A 165 17.68 4.14 3.07
CA PHE A 165 17.23 2.87 2.50
C PHE A 165 16.28 3.14 1.34
N VAL A 166 16.15 2.19 0.42
CA VAL A 166 14.98 2.11 -0.45
C VAL A 166 13.78 1.82 0.45
N ARG A 167 12.74 2.63 0.34
CA ARG A 167 11.55 2.59 1.20
C ARG A 167 10.30 2.48 0.38
N ASN A 168 9.30 1.78 0.92
CA ASN A 168 7.96 1.76 0.36
C ASN A 168 6.91 2.05 1.42
N GLY A 169 5.75 2.48 0.98
CA GLY A 169 4.65 2.86 1.86
C GLY A 169 3.41 3.26 1.08
N VAL A 170 2.37 3.59 1.81
CA VAL A 170 1.06 4.01 1.28
C VAL A 170 0.58 5.28 1.97
N GLY A 171 -0.06 6.16 1.22
CA GLY A 171 -0.83 7.27 1.74
C GLY A 171 -2.23 7.27 1.16
N THR A 172 -3.19 7.86 1.88
CA THR A 172 -4.58 7.91 1.44
C THR A 172 -5.12 9.32 1.42
N SER A 173 -6.03 9.60 0.47
CA SER A 173 -6.82 10.82 0.48
C SER A 173 -7.71 10.92 1.73
N ALA A 174 -8.13 12.14 2.09
CA ALA A 174 -8.92 12.38 3.28
C ALA A 174 -10.29 11.66 3.26
N ASP A 175 -10.88 11.51 2.06
CA ASP A 175 -12.14 10.81 1.83
C ASP A 175 -11.99 9.29 1.63
N GLY A 176 -10.75 8.80 1.51
CA GLY A 176 -10.45 7.40 1.29
C GLY A 176 -10.68 6.90 -0.13
N ALA A 177 -11.04 7.77 -1.07
CA ALA A 177 -11.29 7.38 -2.45
C ALA A 177 -10.01 6.98 -3.20
N THR A 178 -8.86 7.50 -2.77
CA THR A 178 -7.58 7.28 -3.43
C THR A 178 -6.53 6.74 -2.46
N ALA A 179 -5.83 5.69 -2.87
CA ALA A 179 -4.62 5.20 -2.24
C ALA A 179 -3.41 5.42 -3.18
N VAL A 180 -2.32 5.97 -2.63
CA VAL A 180 -1.07 6.18 -3.39
C VAL A 180 0.04 5.37 -2.76
N PHE A 181 0.53 4.39 -3.51
CA PHE A 181 1.64 3.53 -3.12
C PHE A 181 2.95 4.09 -3.69
N VAL A 182 3.95 4.23 -2.85
CA VAL A 182 5.23 4.82 -3.24
C VAL A 182 6.38 3.88 -2.90
N ILE A 183 7.33 3.77 -3.83
CA ILE A 183 8.66 3.23 -3.58
C ILE A 183 9.71 4.30 -3.94
N SER A 184 10.71 4.50 -3.08
CA SER A 184 11.86 5.31 -3.47
C SER A 184 12.80 4.47 -4.34
N ASN A 185 13.30 5.04 -5.46
CA ASN A 185 14.28 4.38 -6.32
C ASN A 185 15.71 4.61 -5.80
N ASP A 186 15.87 5.63 -4.95
CA ASP A 186 17.11 5.96 -4.24
C ASP A 186 17.01 5.62 -2.75
N GLY A 187 18.16 5.52 -2.08
CA GLY A 187 18.20 5.45 -0.62
C GLY A 187 17.80 6.78 0.02
N VAL A 188 16.69 6.83 0.72
CA VAL A 188 16.14 8.03 1.37
C VAL A 188 15.99 7.84 2.88
N THR A 189 16.01 8.95 3.63
CA THR A 189 15.68 8.98 5.06
C THR A 189 14.17 8.92 5.27
N PHE A 190 13.71 8.68 6.50
CA PHE A 190 12.29 8.80 6.82
C PHE A 190 11.75 10.23 6.64
N HIS A 191 12.58 11.25 6.95
CA HIS A 191 12.18 12.63 6.75
C HIS A 191 11.93 12.94 5.26
N GLU A 192 12.84 12.56 4.38
CA GLU A 192 12.70 12.76 2.93
C GLU A 192 11.52 11.97 2.36
N PHE A 193 11.36 10.71 2.78
CA PHE A 193 10.26 9.86 2.33
C PHE A 193 8.89 10.37 2.80
N GLY A 194 8.78 10.75 4.08
CA GLY A 194 7.55 11.35 4.64
C GLY A 194 7.24 12.72 4.01
N SER A 195 8.26 13.55 3.75
CA SER A 195 8.07 14.83 3.06
C SER A 195 7.51 14.68 1.65
N PHE A 196 7.87 13.60 0.94
CA PHE A 196 7.28 13.31 -0.37
C PHE A 196 5.76 13.09 -0.27
N PHE A 197 5.29 12.31 0.71
CA PHE A 197 3.86 12.11 0.93
C PHE A 197 3.14 13.38 1.37
N ARG A 198 3.74 14.17 2.29
CA ARG A 198 3.10 15.36 2.84
C ARG A 198 3.10 16.54 1.87
N ASP A 199 4.27 16.84 1.28
CA ASP A 199 4.50 18.11 0.59
C ASP A 199 4.30 18.00 -0.93
N TYR A 200 4.53 16.82 -1.53
CA TYR A 200 4.36 16.60 -2.96
C TYR A 200 3.01 15.96 -3.29
N LEU A 201 2.66 14.88 -2.57
CA LEU A 201 1.39 14.18 -2.77
C LEU A 201 0.24 14.81 -1.97
N GLU A 202 0.53 15.68 -0.99
CA GLU A 202 -0.45 16.38 -0.14
C GLU A 202 -1.43 15.43 0.59
N LEU A 203 -0.94 14.22 0.94
CA LEU A 203 -1.76 13.21 1.61
C LEU A 203 -1.75 13.41 3.14
N PRO A 204 -2.94 13.45 3.80
CA PRO A 204 -3.04 13.74 5.22
C PRO A 204 -2.49 12.62 6.10
N ASN A 205 -2.58 11.37 5.65
CA ASN A 205 -2.07 10.21 6.38
C ASN A 205 -1.26 9.31 5.45
N ALA A 206 -0.09 8.87 5.94
CA ALA A 206 0.76 7.95 5.21
C ALA A 206 1.50 7.00 6.15
N LEU A 207 1.69 5.76 5.72
CA LEU A 207 2.27 4.66 6.47
C LEU A 207 3.46 4.06 5.73
N TYR A 208 4.55 3.87 6.45
CA TYR A 208 5.69 3.09 5.97
C TYR A 208 5.42 1.59 6.08
N PHE A 209 5.73 0.85 5.02
CA PHE A 209 5.56 -0.61 5.01
C PHE A 209 6.84 -1.33 5.44
N ASP A 210 7.87 -1.33 4.56
CA ASP A 210 9.13 -1.99 4.86
C ASP A 210 10.28 -1.28 4.13
N GLY A 211 11.50 -1.42 4.61
CA GLY A 211 12.71 -0.89 3.99
C GLY A 211 13.84 -1.90 3.94
N LYS A 212 13.60 -3.10 4.47
CA LYS A 212 14.54 -4.21 4.32
C LYS A 212 14.28 -4.96 3.02
N VAL A 213 13.01 -5.01 2.61
CA VAL A 213 12.56 -5.62 1.37
C VAL A 213 11.50 -4.71 0.74
N SER A 214 11.89 -3.78 -0.11
CA SER A 214 10.96 -2.93 -0.86
C SER A 214 10.96 -3.37 -2.32
N ARG A 215 9.80 -3.79 -2.83
CA ARG A 215 9.61 -4.26 -4.21
C ARG A 215 8.29 -3.76 -4.78
N LEU A 216 8.30 -3.48 -6.06
CA LEU A 216 7.16 -3.02 -6.84
C LEU A 216 7.00 -3.87 -8.11
N PHE A 217 5.76 -4.25 -8.40
CA PHE A 217 5.29 -4.67 -9.69
C PHE A 217 4.34 -3.59 -10.24
N ALA A 218 4.59 -3.11 -11.45
CA ALA A 218 3.76 -2.12 -12.13
C ALA A 218 3.71 -2.47 -13.63
N ARG A 219 2.63 -3.16 -14.04
CA ARG A 219 2.47 -3.68 -15.41
C ARG A 219 2.59 -2.58 -16.45
N ALA A 220 1.90 -1.45 -16.24
CA ALA A 220 1.88 -0.32 -17.18
C ALA A 220 3.27 0.28 -17.45
N GLN A 221 4.21 0.16 -16.50
CA GLN A 221 5.60 0.62 -16.63
C GLN A 221 6.57 -0.50 -17.06
N GLY A 222 6.09 -1.76 -17.20
CA GLY A 222 6.95 -2.92 -17.43
C GLY A 222 7.93 -3.18 -16.27
N ARG A 223 7.60 -2.72 -15.05
CA ARG A 223 8.42 -2.88 -13.86
C ARG A 223 8.01 -4.15 -13.10
N SER A 224 9.00 -4.98 -12.78
CA SER A 224 8.84 -6.16 -11.92
C SER A 224 10.12 -6.34 -11.11
N ASP A 225 10.12 -5.83 -9.88
CA ASP A 225 11.28 -5.93 -9.01
C ASP A 225 11.45 -7.37 -8.53
N PHE A 226 12.64 -7.91 -8.76
CA PHE A 226 12.99 -9.28 -8.40
C PHE A 226 13.81 -9.32 -7.09
N GLY A 227 13.72 -10.43 -6.36
CA GLY A 227 14.58 -10.72 -5.21
C GLY A 227 14.47 -12.17 -4.77
N PHE A 228 15.57 -12.71 -4.23
CA PHE A 228 15.67 -14.11 -3.82
C PHE A 228 14.88 -14.47 -2.55
N GLN A 229 14.54 -13.47 -1.73
CA GLN A 229 13.76 -13.70 -0.52
C GLN A 229 12.25 -13.69 -0.86
N SER A 230 11.54 -14.69 -0.35
CA SER A 230 10.09 -14.72 -0.36
C SER A 230 9.52 -13.50 0.38
N LEU A 231 8.45 -12.92 -0.11
CA LEU A 231 7.70 -11.86 0.55
C LEU A 231 6.75 -12.45 1.60
N GLY A 232 6.38 -11.64 2.61
CA GLY A 232 5.25 -11.88 3.49
C GLY A 232 3.98 -11.28 2.87
N PRO A 233 3.17 -10.52 3.65
CA PRO A 233 2.00 -9.83 3.13
C PRO A 233 2.31 -8.92 1.94
N MET A 234 1.46 -8.95 0.94
CA MET A 234 1.52 -8.11 -0.26
C MET A 234 0.19 -7.37 -0.43
N VAL A 235 0.24 -6.20 -1.02
CA VAL A 235 -0.93 -5.47 -1.51
C VAL A 235 -0.89 -5.47 -3.01
N ALA A 236 -2.04 -5.69 -3.66
CA ALA A 236 -2.10 -5.74 -5.11
C ALA A 236 -3.45 -5.24 -5.65
N VAL A 237 -3.43 -4.81 -6.91
CA VAL A 237 -4.61 -4.62 -7.76
C VAL A 237 -4.60 -5.72 -8.81
N THR A 238 -5.67 -6.51 -8.82
CA THR A 238 -5.90 -7.62 -9.75
C THR A 238 -7.02 -7.28 -10.74
N GLU A 239 -6.94 -7.85 -11.94
CA GLU A 239 -7.93 -7.75 -13.02
C GLU A 239 -8.52 -9.12 -13.30
#